data_d8999fb27acafb6f7c96b45902967e76
#
_entry.id   d8999fb27acafb6f7c96b45902967e76
#
_cell.length_a   1.000
_cell.length_b   1.000
_cell.length_c   1.000
_cell.angle_alpha   90.00
_cell.angle_beta   90.00
_cell.angle_gamma   90.00
#
_symmetry.space_group_name_H-M   'P 1'
#
loop_
_entity.id
_entity.type
_entity.pdbx_description
1 polymer ?
#
loop_
_entity_poly.entity_id
_entity_poly.type
_entity_poly.pdbx_seq_one_letter_code
_entity_poly.pdbx_strand_id
1 'polypeptide(L)'
;GQGLVISTDYLMGKTIYASSFNNRNCGIKKHSSSDEYNYFRGVAATVSLTKDWDISGFYSHRSLDGVITDGTITSIYKTGLHRSQKEADKKNLFTMQLTGGHVSYQHNRIRLGITGIYYLFNRLYEPELTGYSKYNLHGNNFYNLGIDYAYRWHRFSFQGETAIGKQGWASLNRLQYSPVQNTQIMLIHRFYSYNYWAMFAHSFGEGSTTQNEQGYYIGMETSPFAYWKFFASFDLFSFPWKKYRVNKPSRGTDGLLQATF
;
A
#
# COMPACT_ATOMS: atom_id res chain seq x y z
N GLY A 1 0.98 7.34 -6.77
CA GLY A 1 1.95 6.46 -6.10
C GLY A 1 1.68 4.98 -6.32
N GLN A 2 2.48 4.15 -5.70
CA GLN A 2 2.37 2.68 -5.74
C GLN A 2 1.82 2.13 -4.41
N GLY A 3 1.23 2.99 -3.58
CA GLY A 3 0.61 2.61 -2.30
C GLY A 3 1.58 2.42 -1.14
N LEU A 4 2.76 3.02 -1.18
CA LEU A 4 3.72 2.96 -0.09
C LEU A 4 3.36 3.90 1.06
N VAL A 5 2.81 5.08 0.77
CA VAL A 5 2.41 6.07 1.79
C VAL A 5 0.97 5.86 2.19
N ILE A 6 0.07 5.85 1.22
CA ILE A 6 -1.37 5.74 1.42
C ILE A 6 -2.03 5.05 0.24
N SER A 7 -2.88 4.09 0.53
CA SER A 7 -3.77 3.45 -0.44
C SER A 7 -4.97 2.88 0.29
N THR A 8 -6.17 3.22 -0.14
CA THR A 8 -7.40 2.64 0.38
C THR A 8 -7.90 1.50 -0.51
N ASP A 9 -7.34 1.35 -1.70
CA ASP A 9 -7.67 0.29 -2.63
C ASP A 9 -6.58 -0.78 -2.63
N TYR A 10 -6.97 -2.04 -2.78
CA TYR A 10 -6.07 -3.15 -3.08
C TYR A 10 -5.51 -2.98 -4.50
N LEU A 11 -4.54 -2.09 -4.64
CA LEU A 11 -4.06 -1.70 -5.96
C LEU A 11 -3.30 -2.81 -6.67
N MET A 12 -2.67 -3.70 -5.94
CA MET A 12 -1.88 -4.80 -6.52
C MET A 12 -1.61 -5.90 -5.48
N GLY A 13 -2.64 -6.59 -5.01
CA GLY A 13 -2.42 -7.85 -4.30
C GLY A 13 -1.97 -8.94 -5.29
N LYS A 14 -1.11 -9.84 -4.86
CA LYS A 14 -0.82 -11.08 -5.58
C LYS A 14 -2.05 -11.99 -5.56
N THR A 15 -3.01 -11.73 -6.40
CA THR A 15 -4.16 -12.62 -6.59
C THR A 15 -4.19 -13.08 -8.04
N ILE A 16 -4.81 -14.22 -8.29
CA ILE A 16 -5.15 -14.71 -9.64
C ILE A 16 -5.87 -13.66 -10.49
N TYR A 17 -6.47 -12.66 -9.87
CA TYR A 17 -7.11 -11.51 -10.52
C TYR A 17 -6.16 -10.34 -10.79
N ALA A 18 -4.92 -10.38 -10.30
CA ALA A 18 -3.86 -9.42 -10.62
C ALA A 18 -3.28 -9.62 -12.03
N SER A 19 -3.88 -10.48 -12.82
CA SER A 19 -3.54 -10.67 -14.25
C SER A 19 -3.80 -9.47 -15.14
N SER A 20 -4.43 -8.41 -14.63
CA SER A 20 -4.53 -7.14 -15.36
C SER A 20 -3.55 -6.13 -14.76
N PHE A 21 -2.52 -5.79 -15.52
CA PHE A 21 -1.52 -4.76 -15.17
C PHE A 21 -2.11 -3.34 -15.17
N ASN A 22 -3.34 -3.17 -14.74
CA ASN A 22 -4.04 -1.90 -14.77
C ASN A 22 -3.61 -1.00 -13.62
N ASN A 23 -3.12 0.18 -13.98
CA ASN A 23 -2.93 1.28 -13.05
C ASN A 23 -4.28 1.85 -12.63
N ARG A 24 -4.67 1.67 -11.40
CA ARG A 24 -5.77 2.44 -10.82
C ARG A 24 -5.19 3.68 -10.13
N ASN A 25 -5.22 4.80 -10.79
CA ASN A 25 -5.01 6.09 -10.14
C ASN A 25 -6.38 6.71 -9.90
N CYS A 26 -6.84 6.63 -8.66
CA CYS A 26 -8.22 6.99 -8.35
C CYS A 26 -8.36 8.37 -7.71
N GLY A 27 -7.26 9.03 -7.31
CA GLY A 27 -7.32 10.26 -6.53
C GLY A 27 -8.12 10.12 -5.24
N ILE A 28 -8.69 11.21 -4.77
CA ILE A 28 -9.61 11.22 -3.62
C ILE A 28 -11.01 10.87 -4.11
N LYS A 29 -11.62 9.84 -3.53
CA LYS A 29 -12.97 9.38 -3.87
C LYS A 29 -13.86 9.35 -2.64
N LYS A 30 -15.15 9.56 -2.86
CA LYS A 30 -16.17 9.30 -1.85
C LYS A 30 -16.15 7.82 -1.46
N HIS A 31 -16.19 7.53 -0.17
CA HIS A 31 -16.35 6.17 0.33
C HIS A 31 -17.71 5.59 -0.09
N SER A 32 -17.69 4.46 -0.76
CA SER A 32 -18.89 3.75 -1.25
C SER A 32 -18.84 2.25 -0.97
N SER A 33 -17.90 1.81 -0.12
CA SER A 33 -17.73 0.42 0.28
C SER A 33 -18.50 0.12 1.56
N SER A 34 -18.83 -1.15 1.78
CA SER A 34 -19.33 -1.68 3.06
C SER A 34 -18.21 -1.95 4.08
N ASP A 35 -16.96 -1.59 3.75
CA ASP A 35 -15.84 -1.71 4.68
C ASP A 35 -15.98 -0.66 5.80
N GLU A 36 -16.13 -1.13 7.04
CA GLU A 36 -16.34 -0.28 8.21
C GLU A 36 -15.03 0.21 8.84
N TYR A 37 -13.88 -0.26 8.35
CA TYR A 37 -12.57 0.11 8.89
C TYR A 37 -11.74 0.97 7.93
N ASN A 38 -11.62 0.62 6.65
CA ASN A 38 -10.72 1.26 5.69
C ASN A 38 -11.34 2.48 4.99
N TYR A 39 -11.70 3.50 5.76
CA TYR A 39 -12.19 4.77 5.23
C TYR A 39 -11.67 5.96 6.04
N PHE A 40 -11.73 7.15 5.44
CA PHE A 40 -11.44 8.41 6.11
C PHE A 40 -12.74 9.20 6.28
N ARG A 41 -12.87 9.88 7.42
CA ARG A 41 -14.03 10.71 7.73
C ARG A 41 -13.57 12.14 7.93
N GLY A 42 -13.87 13.02 6.98
CA GLY A 42 -13.38 14.38 7.04
C GLY A 42 -13.66 15.16 5.78
N VAL A 43 -12.76 16.06 5.44
CA VAL A 43 -12.83 16.92 4.26
C VAL A 43 -11.62 16.71 3.38
N ALA A 44 -11.81 16.85 2.08
CA ALA A 44 -10.74 16.74 1.10
C ALA A 44 -11.02 17.63 -0.09
N ALA A 45 -9.96 18.15 -0.70
CA ALA A 45 -10.05 18.96 -1.90
C ALA A 45 -8.87 18.66 -2.83
N THR A 46 -9.12 18.79 -4.13
CA THR A 46 -8.11 18.78 -5.17
C THR A 46 -8.26 20.04 -6.00
N VAL A 47 -7.16 20.75 -6.23
CA VAL A 47 -7.10 21.99 -7.00
C VAL A 47 -6.04 21.83 -8.08
N SER A 48 -6.43 22.06 -9.33
CA SER A 48 -5.49 22.15 -10.46
C SER A 48 -5.01 23.58 -10.58
N LEU A 49 -3.75 23.81 -10.21
CA LEU A 49 -3.14 25.15 -10.28
C LEU A 49 -2.85 25.56 -11.72
N THR A 50 -2.44 24.59 -12.52
CA THR A 50 -2.16 24.77 -13.94
C THR A 50 -2.55 23.48 -14.68
N LYS A 51 -2.32 23.43 -15.99
CA LYS A 51 -2.53 22.20 -16.78
C LYS A 51 -1.63 21.03 -16.36
N ASP A 52 -0.52 21.32 -15.71
CA ASP A 52 0.52 20.36 -15.36
C ASP A 52 0.60 20.10 -13.86
N TRP A 53 -0.03 20.90 -13.01
CA TRP A 53 0.09 20.82 -11.55
C TRP A 53 -1.25 20.63 -10.86
N ASP A 54 -1.37 19.55 -10.10
CA ASP A 54 -2.48 19.30 -9.18
C ASP A 54 -1.99 19.23 -7.74
N ILE A 55 -2.77 19.83 -6.84
CA ILE A 55 -2.55 19.75 -5.40
C ILE A 55 -3.81 19.17 -4.78
N SER A 56 -3.64 18.12 -4.00
CA SER A 56 -4.71 17.51 -3.20
C SER A 56 -4.36 17.60 -1.73
N GLY A 57 -5.36 17.87 -0.90
CA GLY A 57 -5.21 17.86 0.55
C GLY A 57 -6.43 17.27 1.21
N PHE A 58 -6.23 16.67 2.39
CA PHE A 58 -7.33 16.14 3.18
C PHE A 58 -7.02 16.19 4.66
N TYR A 59 -8.09 16.26 5.43
CA TYR A 59 -8.10 16.10 6.88
C TYR A 59 -9.16 15.08 7.28
N SER A 60 -8.83 14.18 8.18
CA SER A 60 -9.75 13.16 8.70
C SER A 60 -9.66 13.09 10.22
N HIS A 61 -10.81 13.03 10.87
CA HIS A 61 -10.94 12.78 12.30
C HIS A 61 -11.95 11.67 12.52
N ARG A 62 -11.52 10.60 13.18
CA ARG A 62 -12.41 9.47 13.48
C ARG A 62 -12.01 8.74 14.74
N SER A 63 -12.99 8.09 15.36
CA SER A 63 -12.77 7.11 16.41
C SER A 63 -12.40 5.77 15.81
N LEU A 64 -11.55 5.03 16.49
CA LEU A 64 -11.07 3.71 16.11
C LEU A 64 -11.34 2.71 17.22
N ASP A 65 -11.51 1.47 16.79
CA ASP A 65 -11.70 0.34 17.68
C ASP A 65 -10.35 -0.22 18.14
N GLY A 66 -10.27 -0.66 19.37
CA GLY A 66 -9.02 -1.18 19.89
C GLY A 66 -9.14 -1.77 21.28
N VAL A 67 -7.99 -2.03 21.88
CA VAL A 67 -7.89 -2.43 23.29
C VAL A 67 -7.04 -1.41 24.01
N ILE A 68 -7.54 -0.93 25.16
CA ILE A 68 -6.83 0.01 26.02
C ILE A 68 -6.53 -0.71 27.33
N THR A 69 -5.28 -0.67 27.75
CA THR A 69 -4.81 -1.18 29.05
C THR A 69 -3.98 -0.08 29.70
N ASP A 70 -4.26 0.24 30.94
CA ASP A 70 -3.57 1.28 31.72
C ASP A 70 -3.44 2.64 30.99
N GLY A 71 -4.49 3.01 30.22
CA GLY A 71 -4.56 4.27 29.49
C GLY A 71 -3.82 4.27 28.14
N THR A 72 -3.10 3.20 27.77
CA THR A 72 -2.40 3.04 26.50
C THR A 72 -3.15 2.13 25.53
N ILE A 73 -3.00 2.37 24.22
CA ILE A 73 -3.56 1.52 23.17
C ILE A 73 -2.63 0.34 22.99
N THR A 74 -3.07 -0.86 23.33
CA THR A 74 -2.28 -2.09 23.16
C THR A 74 -2.56 -2.81 21.84
N SER A 75 -3.73 -2.61 21.24
CA SER A 75 -4.10 -3.22 19.97
C SER A 75 -5.10 -2.36 19.21
N ILE A 76 -4.96 -2.30 17.89
CA ILE A 76 -5.91 -1.67 16.97
C ILE A 76 -6.76 -2.77 16.31
N TYR A 77 -8.07 -2.65 16.45
CA TYR A 77 -9.02 -3.63 15.92
C TYR A 77 -9.49 -3.22 14.52
N LYS A 78 -9.14 -4.03 13.51
CA LYS A 78 -9.26 -3.65 12.08
C LYS A 78 -10.46 -4.30 11.35
N THR A 79 -11.33 -5.00 12.05
CA THR A 79 -12.46 -5.70 11.39
C THR A 79 -13.72 -4.83 11.26
N GLY A 80 -13.89 -3.82 12.12
CA GLY A 80 -15.11 -3.00 12.19
C GLY A 80 -16.36 -3.77 12.66
N LEU A 81 -16.23 -5.05 13.03
CA LEU A 81 -17.35 -5.90 13.41
C LEU A 81 -17.65 -5.78 14.90
N HIS A 82 -18.94 -5.68 15.24
CA HIS A 82 -19.44 -5.52 16.62
C HIS A 82 -20.60 -6.51 16.91
N ARG A 83 -20.39 -7.80 16.60
CA ARG A 83 -21.42 -8.84 16.67
C ARG A 83 -21.58 -9.48 18.06
N SER A 84 -20.56 -9.35 18.90
CA SER A 84 -20.55 -9.87 20.26
C SER A 84 -20.28 -8.76 21.26
N GLN A 85 -20.61 -8.97 22.56
CA GLN A 85 -20.30 -8.00 23.61
C GLN A 85 -18.81 -7.69 23.67
N LYS A 86 -17.96 -8.70 23.55
CA LYS A 86 -16.47 -8.53 23.52
C LYS A 86 -15.98 -7.68 22.35
N GLU A 87 -16.68 -7.69 21.22
CA GLU A 87 -16.37 -6.83 20.06
C GLU A 87 -16.93 -5.42 20.30
N ALA A 88 -18.14 -5.31 20.86
CA ALA A 88 -18.76 -4.03 21.20
C ALA A 88 -17.96 -3.23 22.24
N ASP A 89 -17.35 -3.91 23.21
CA ASP A 89 -16.49 -3.30 24.24
C ASP A 89 -15.21 -2.67 23.67
N LYS A 90 -14.83 -3.01 22.44
CA LYS A 90 -13.67 -2.46 21.73
C LYS A 90 -13.99 -1.27 20.84
N LYS A 91 -15.26 -0.90 20.74
CA LYS A 91 -15.75 0.09 19.81
C LYS A 91 -15.37 1.51 20.23
N ASN A 92 -14.81 2.30 19.29
CA ASN A 92 -14.58 3.73 19.44
C ASN A 92 -13.76 4.14 20.69
N LEU A 93 -12.77 3.34 21.09
CA LEU A 93 -12.05 3.57 22.34
C LEU A 93 -10.99 4.68 22.26
N PHE A 94 -10.53 5.01 21.08
CA PHE A 94 -9.56 6.10 20.89
C PHE A 94 -9.82 6.84 19.59
N THR A 95 -9.22 8.02 19.44
CA THR A 95 -9.39 8.84 18.25
C THR A 95 -8.10 9.00 17.49
N MET A 96 -8.23 9.10 16.17
CA MET A 96 -7.15 9.40 15.24
C MET A 96 -7.48 10.66 14.47
N GLN A 97 -6.49 11.57 14.40
CA GLN A 97 -6.47 12.70 13.48
C GLN A 97 -5.45 12.40 12.40
N LEU A 98 -5.83 12.59 11.17
CA LEU A 98 -4.98 12.35 10.00
C LEU A 98 -5.05 13.56 9.07
N THR A 99 -3.89 14.09 8.72
CA THR A 99 -3.74 15.12 7.69
C THR A 99 -2.83 14.59 6.61
N GLY A 100 -3.15 14.87 5.37
CA GLY A 100 -2.30 14.47 4.26
C GLY A 100 -2.48 15.34 3.03
N GLY A 101 -1.51 15.22 2.14
CA GLY A 101 -1.52 15.93 0.89
C GLY A 101 -0.70 15.22 -0.19
N HIS A 102 -1.01 15.57 -1.42
CA HIS A 102 -0.31 15.11 -2.60
C HIS A 102 -0.16 16.27 -3.59
N VAL A 103 1.05 16.46 -4.07
CA VAL A 103 1.36 17.39 -5.16
C VAL A 103 1.81 16.56 -6.33
N SER A 104 1.20 16.74 -7.50
CA SER A 104 1.60 16.07 -8.72
C SER A 104 1.91 17.06 -9.84
N TYR A 105 2.96 16.74 -10.55
CA TYR A 105 3.36 17.39 -11.79
C TYR A 105 3.29 16.39 -12.93
N GLN A 106 2.56 16.72 -13.99
CA GLN A 106 2.45 15.88 -15.17
C GLN A 106 2.66 16.71 -16.41
N HIS A 107 3.74 16.43 -17.13
CA HIS A 107 4.03 17.07 -18.40
C HIS A 107 4.50 16.04 -19.43
N ASN A 108 3.87 16.01 -20.60
CA ASN A 108 4.16 15.06 -21.67
C ASN A 108 4.20 13.61 -21.19
N ARG A 109 5.41 13.02 -21.09
CA ARG A 109 5.67 11.62 -20.78
C ARG A 109 6.10 11.38 -19.34
N ILE A 110 6.26 12.45 -18.56
CA ILE A 110 6.76 12.44 -17.20
C ILE A 110 5.62 12.77 -16.25
N ARG A 111 5.51 12.01 -15.19
CA ARG A 111 4.72 12.37 -14.01
C ARG A 111 5.60 12.22 -12.77
N LEU A 112 5.59 13.23 -11.93
CA LEU A 112 6.23 13.24 -10.62
C LEU A 112 5.19 13.57 -9.58
N GLY A 113 5.32 12.99 -8.40
CA GLY A 113 4.41 13.26 -7.29
C GLY A 113 5.12 13.20 -5.95
N ILE A 114 4.63 13.97 -5.00
CA ILE A 114 5.06 13.94 -3.60
C ILE A 114 3.81 13.76 -2.76
N THR A 115 3.80 12.71 -1.95
CA THR A 115 2.70 12.39 -1.03
C THR A 115 3.20 12.45 0.40
N GLY A 116 2.50 13.15 1.27
CA GLY A 116 2.80 13.19 2.70
C GLY A 116 1.56 12.98 3.53
N ILE A 117 1.69 12.20 4.61
CA ILE A 117 0.65 12.04 5.63
C ILE A 117 1.25 12.19 7.01
N TYR A 118 0.48 12.76 7.91
CA TYR A 118 0.77 12.85 9.33
C TYR A 118 -0.45 12.47 10.14
N TYR A 119 -0.29 11.58 11.12
CA TYR A 119 -1.41 11.16 11.95
C TYR A 119 -1.04 11.05 13.42
N LEU A 120 -2.04 11.32 14.26
CA LEU A 120 -1.95 11.39 15.70
C LEU A 120 -3.01 10.50 16.32
N PHE A 121 -2.64 9.77 17.35
CA PHE A 121 -3.57 9.15 18.28
C PHE A 121 -3.71 10.01 19.55
N ASN A 122 -4.90 10.07 20.11
CA ASN A 122 -5.14 10.78 21.37
C ASN A 122 -4.57 10.05 22.58
N ARG A 123 -4.06 8.83 22.41
CA ARG A 123 -3.41 8.01 23.42
C ARG A 123 -2.13 7.42 22.87
N LEU A 124 -1.22 7.04 23.76
CA LEU A 124 0.00 6.35 23.39
C LEU A 124 -0.32 4.95 22.86
N TYR A 125 0.24 4.58 21.73
CA TYR A 125 0.15 3.23 21.16
C TYR A 125 1.38 2.44 21.56
N GLU A 126 1.19 1.44 22.42
CA GLU A 126 2.22 0.54 22.93
C GLU A 126 1.78 -0.92 22.78
N PRO A 127 1.87 -1.49 21.56
CA PRO A 127 1.56 -2.89 21.37
C PRO A 127 2.59 -3.78 22.07
N GLU A 128 2.18 -4.97 22.44
CA GLU A 128 3.12 -5.98 22.93
C GLU A 128 4.12 -6.35 21.83
N LEU A 129 5.40 -6.02 22.05
CA LEU A 129 6.46 -6.26 21.09
C LEU A 129 7.08 -7.63 21.34
N THR A 130 6.78 -8.58 20.49
CA THR A 130 7.42 -9.90 20.45
C THR A 130 8.62 -9.91 19.50
N GLY A 131 9.38 -10.98 19.47
CA GLY A 131 10.61 -11.08 18.66
C GLY A 131 10.41 -10.75 17.16
N TYR A 132 9.26 -11.08 16.57
CA TYR A 132 8.95 -10.77 15.17
C TYR A 132 8.38 -9.36 14.98
N SER A 133 7.68 -8.82 15.99
CA SER A 133 7.03 -7.50 15.95
C SER A 133 7.87 -6.38 16.58
N LYS A 134 9.13 -6.65 16.92
CA LYS A 134 10.04 -5.70 17.60
C LYS A 134 10.09 -4.31 16.97
N TYR A 135 9.94 -4.23 15.65
CA TYR A 135 10.02 -2.98 14.89
C TYR A 135 8.66 -2.42 14.51
N ASN A 136 7.58 -2.95 15.08
CA ASN A 136 6.26 -2.40 14.85
C ASN A 136 6.15 -1.01 15.47
N LEU A 137 5.19 -0.27 14.93
CA LEU A 137 4.91 1.10 15.33
C LEU A 137 4.59 1.20 16.82
N HIS A 138 5.14 2.19 17.49
CA HIS A 138 4.80 2.61 18.85
C HIS A 138 4.92 4.13 18.99
N GLY A 139 4.16 4.71 19.89
CA GLY A 139 4.08 6.15 20.09
C GLY A 139 2.69 6.70 19.81
N ASN A 140 2.57 8.01 19.70
CA ASN A 140 1.29 8.67 19.45
C ASN A 140 1.25 9.51 18.16
N ASN A 141 2.40 9.79 17.55
CA ASN A 141 2.52 10.59 16.34
C ASN A 141 3.36 9.87 15.27
N PHE A 142 2.91 9.95 14.03
CA PHE A 142 3.48 9.21 12.92
C PHE A 142 3.40 10.00 11.63
N TYR A 143 4.35 9.76 10.74
CA TYR A 143 4.35 10.33 9.40
C TYR A 143 4.86 9.34 8.37
N ASN A 144 4.41 9.51 7.15
CA ASN A 144 4.98 8.88 5.97
C ASN A 144 5.08 9.94 4.86
N LEU A 145 6.21 9.95 4.18
CA LEU A 145 6.49 10.82 3.05
C LEU A 145 7.01 9.98 1.90
N GLY A 146 6.48 10.18 0.70
CA GLY A 146 6.87 9.45 -0.49
C GLY A 146 6.99 10.33 -1.71
N ILE A 147 7.87 9.92 -2.62
CA ILE A 147 8.03 10.48 -3.95
C ILE A 147 7.65 9.40 -4.94
N ASP A 148 6.72 9.70 -5.83
CA ASP A 148 6.33 8.83 -6.92
C ASP A 148 6.70 9.44 -8.27
N TYR A 149 6.98 8.57 -9.23
CA TYR A 149 7.40 8.95 -10.56
C TYR A 149 6.88 7.97 -11.60
N ALA A 150 6.60 8.48 -12.78
CA ALA A 150 6.25 7.68 -13.94
C ALA A 150 6.86 8.31 -15.20
N TYR A 151 7.40 7.46 -16.05
CA TYR A 151 7.94 7.84 -17.34
C TYR A 151 7.46 6.87 -18.41
N ARG A 152 6.93 7.38 -19.52
CA ARG A 152 6.48 6.57 -20.66
C ARG A 152 7.30 6.88 -21.88
N TRP A 153 7.91 5.84 -22.45
CA TRP A 153 8.72 5.97 -23.64
C TRP A 153 8.42 4.82 -24.62
N HIS A 154 7.80 5.16 -25.75
CA HIS A 154 7.37 4.19 -26.77
C HIS A 154 6.56 3.04 -26.15
N ARG A 155 7.15 1.84 -26.13
CA ARG A 155 6.57 0.60 -25.61
C ARG A 155 6.93 0.31 -24.15
N PHE A 156 7.71 1.20 -23.53
CA PHE A 156 8.13 1.09 -22.13
C PHE A 156 7.34 2.05 -21.25
N SER A 157 6.98 1.56 -20.09
CA SER A 157 6.44 2.40 -19.00
C SER A 157 7.20 2.06 -17.72
N PHE A 158 7.88 3.04 -17.16
CA PHE A 158 8.58 2.93 -15.89
C PHE A 158 7.81 3.72 -14.83
N GLN A 159 7.56 3.11 -13.68
CA GLN A 159 6.84 3.74 -12.58
C GLN A 159 7.44 3.26 -11.26
N GLY A 160 7.44 4.14 -10.27
CA GLY A 160 7.89 3.78 -8.95
C GLY A 160 7.42 4.74 -7.89
N GLU A 161 7.63 4.33 -6.67
CA GLU A 161 7.46 5.13 -5.47
C GLU A 161 8.56 4.75 -4.48
N THR A 162 9.13 5.75 -3.83
CA THR A 162 10.03 5.55 -2.70
C THR A 162 9.51 6.37 -1.54
N ALA A 163 9.37 5.74 -0.39
CA ALA A 163 8.77 6.36 0.79
C ALA A 163 9.61 6.13 2.04
N ILE A 164 9.55 7.10 2.93
CA ILE A 164 10.14 7.05 4.27
C ILE A 164 9.04 7.17 5.32
N GLY A 165 9.23 6.55 6.45
CA GLY A 165 8.39 6.70 7.63
C GLY A 165 9.19 7.17 8.83
N LYS A 166 8.57 7.18 9.99
CA LYS A 166 9.24 7.49 11.27
C LYS A 166 10.47 6.59 11.50
N GLN A 167 10.42 5.35 11.00
CA GLN A 167 11.51 4.40 11.06
C GLN A 167 11.55 3.63 9.74
N GLY A 168 12.65 3.72 9.02
CA GLY A 168 12.86 2.95 7.80
C GLY A 168 12.27 3.56 6.52
N TRP A 169 12.46 2.82 5.42
CA TRP A 169 12.06 3.24 4.09
C TRP A 169 11.58 2.06 3.25
N ALA A 170 10.84 2.36 2.20
CA ALA A 170 10.31 1.40 1.24
C ALA A 170 10.46 1.92 -0.18
N SER A 171 10.65 1.03 -1.15
CA SER A 171 10.70 1.36 -2.57
C SER A 171 10.03 0.27 -3.39
N LEU A 172 9.21 0.67 -4.34
CA LEU A 172 8.59 -0.18 -5.34
C LEU A 172 8.80 0.41 -6.71
N ASN A 173 9.40 -0.36 -7.61
CA ASN A 173 9.68 0.03 -8.97
C ASN A 173 9.07 -0.98 -9.93
N ARG A 174 8.43 -0.50 -10.98
CA ARG A 174 7.80 -1.30 -12.00
C ARG A 174 8.23 -0.85 -13.39
N LEU A 175 8.72 -1.79 -14.16
CA LEU A 175 8.99 -1.63 -15.59
C LEU A 175 8.00 -2.49 -16.38
N GLN A 176 7.27 -1.89 -17.29
CA GLN A 176 6.36 -2.56 -18.20
C GLN A 176 6.85 -2.38 -19.63
N TYR A 177 6.86 -3.46 -20.39
CA TYR A 177 7.21 -3.49 -21.80
C TYR A 177 6.09 -4.15 -22.61
N SER A 178 5.63 -3.47 -23.65
CA SER A 178 4.56 -3.95 -24.56
C SER A 178 5.11 -4.11 -25.96
N PRO A 179 5.72 -5.28 -26.29
CA PRO A 179 6.34 -5.51 -27.60
C PRO A 179 5.34 -5.42 -28.75
N VAL A 180 4.13 -5.92 -28.55
CA VAL A 180 3.00 -5.86 -29.46
C VAL A 180 1.72 -5.53 -28.67
N GLN A 181 0.64 -5.17 -29.36
CA GLN A 181 -0.60 -4.71 -28.71
C GLN A 181 -1.19 -5.72 -27.72
N ASN A 182 -1.05 -7.02 -28.02
CA ASN A 182 -1.66 -8.09 -27.23
C ASN A 182 -0.69 -8.77 -26.26
N THR A 183 0.51 -8.20 -26.04
CA THR A 183 1.51 -8.80 -25.15
C THR A 183 2.09 -7.73 -24.25
N GLN A 184 2.12 -8.03 -22.95
CA GLN A 184 2.71 -7.18 -21.93
C GLN A 184 3.65 -8.01 -21.07
N ILE A 185 4.83 -7.47 -20.78
CA ILE A 185 5.79 -8.01 -19.84
C ILE A 185 5.99 -6.99 -18.74
N MET A 186 5.95 -7.43 -17.50
CA MET A 186 6.13 -6.57 -16.33
C MET A 186 7.23 -7.12 -15.43
N LEU A 187 8.12 -6.23 -15.02
CA LEU A 187 9.11 -6.48 -13.99
C LEU A 187 8.83 -5.57 -12.80
N ILE A 188 8.78 -6.15 -11.59
CA ILE A 188 8.65 -5.39 -10.35
C ILE A 188 9.85 -5.71 -9.46
N HIS A 189 10.46 -4.66 -8.93
CA HIS A 189 11.40 -4.72 -7.82
C HIS A 189 10.76 -4.06 -6.60
N ARG A 190 10.77 -4.75 -5.46
CA ARG A 190 10.28 -4.22 -4.19
C ARG A 190 11.30 -4.38 -3.09
N PHE A 191 11.38 -3.38 -2.26
CA PHE A 191 12.17 -3.36 -1.04
C PHE A 191 11.40 -2.61 0.05
N TYR A 192 11.07 -3.31 1.14
CA TYR A 192 10.42 -2.75 2.32
C TYR A 192 11.27 -3.10 3.52
N SER A 193 11.91 -2.10 4.12
CA SER A 193 12.76 -2.35 5.29
C SER A 193 11.93 -2.93 6.44
N TYR A 194 12.56 -3.73 7.28
CA TYR A 194 11.89 -4.40 8.41
C TYR A 194 11.33 -3.43 9.47
N ASN A 195 11.82 -2.21 9.49
CA ASN A 195 11.38 -1.14 10.37
C ASN A 195 10.54 -0.06 9.65
N TYR A 196 10.26 -0.22 8.36
CA TYR A 196 9.30 0.65 7.69
C TYR A 196 7.89 0.34 8.17
N TRP A 197 7.17 1.39 8.54
CA TRP A 197 5.76 1.26 8.90
C TRP A 197 4.94 2.37 8.27
N ALA A 198 3.88 1.99 7.60
CA ALA A 198 2.87 2.89 7.07
C ALA A 198 1.50 2.26 7.28
N MET A 199 0.72 2.80 8.22
CA MET A 199 -0.57 2.23 8.62
C MET A 199 -1.58 2.12 7.47
N PHE A 200 -1.46 3.03 6.50
CA PHE A 200 -2.35 3.15 5.36
C PHE A 200 -1.69 2.71 4.05
N ALA A 201 -0.49 2.15 4.10
CA ALA A 201 0.15 1.59 2.93
C ALA A 201 -0.49 0.26 2.55
N HIS A 202 -0.72 0.08 1.26
CA HIS A 202 -1.08 -1.19 0.68
C HIS A 202 -0.40 -1.33 -0.68
N SER A 203 0.70 -2.04 -0.72
CA SER A 203 1.56 -2.16 -1.89
C SER A 203 1.72 -3.62 -2.31
N PHE A 204 2.30 -3.86 -3.49
CA PHE A 204 2.52 -5.20 -4.01
C PHE A 204 3.46 -6.01 -3.12
N GLY A 205 3.05 -7.17 -2.64
CA GLY A 205 3.88 -8.05 -1.80
C GLY A 205 3.17 -9.32 -1.35
N GLU A 206 3.92 -10.16 -0.63
CA GLU A 206 3.43 -11.39 0.00
C GLU A 206 2.75 -11.13 1.34
N GLY A 207 3.21 -10.09 2.04
CA GLY A 207 2.70 -9.75 3.36
C GLY A 207 1.41 -8.95 3.31
N SER A 208 0.62 -9.02 4.37
CA SER A 208 -0.54 -8.15 4.59
C SER A 208 -0.15 -6.70 4.94
N THR A 209 1.12 -6.46 5.22
CA THR A 209 1.68 -5.16 5.55
C THR A 209 2.86 -4.84 4.65
N THR A 210 3.01 -3.58 4.26
CA THR A 210 4.16 -3.09 3.49
C THR A 210 5.38 -2.93 4.40
N GLN A 211 5.97 -4.04 4.80
CA GLN A 211 7.08 -4.10 5.76
C GLN A 211 7.85 -5.41 5.60
N ASN A 212 9.17 -5.39 5.88
CA ASN A 212 10.01 -6.57 6.02
C ASN A 212 9.95 -7.51 4.80
N GLU A 213 10.05 -6.97 3.60
CA GLU A 213 10.00 -7.77 2.38
C GLU A 213 10.87 -7.16 1.28
N GLN A 214 11.57 -8.00 0.54
CA GLN A 214 12.26 -7.62 -0.69
C GLN A 214 12.08 -8.72 -1.74
N GLY A 215 12.00 -8.32 -3.01
CA GLY A 215 11.79 -9.31 -4.06
C GLY A 215 11.76 -8.75 -5.47
N TYR A 216 11.78 -9.69 -6.41
CA TYR A 216 11.68 -9.46 -7.85
C TYR A 216 10.56 -10.30 -8.42
N TYR A 217 9.66 -9.66 -9.12
CA TYR A 217 8.56 -10.31 -9.80
C TYR A 217 8.66 -10.05 -11.29
N ILE A 218 8.48 -11.09 -12.09
CA ILE A 218 8.30 -11.00 -13.54
C ILE A 218 6.95 -11.60 -13.91
N GLY A 219 6.19 -10.91 -14.74
CA GLY A 219 4.92 -11.39 -15.27
C GLY A 219 4.82 -11.13 -16.77
N MET A 220 4.18 -12.04 -17.49
CA MET A 220 3.87 -11.90 -18.90
C MET A 220 2.40 -12.21 -19.12
N GLU A 221 1.73 -11.33 -19.85
CA GLU A 221 0.36 -11.53 -20.31
C GLU A 221 0.34 -11.43 -21.83
N THR A 222 -0.32 -12.37 -22.50
CA THR A 222 -0.44 -12.35 -23.97
C THR A 222 -1.79 -12.94 -24.41
N SER A 223 -2.35 -12.37 -25.46
CA SER A 223 -3.56 -12.85 -26.13
C SER A 223 -3.27 -13.07 -27.61
N PRO A 224 -2.50 -14.14 -27.97
CA PRO A 224 -2.07 -14.38 -29.35
C PRO A 224 -3.19 -14.78 -30.29
N PHE A 225 -4.31 -15.31 -29.75
CA PHE A 225 -5.49 -15.75 -30.51
C PHE A 225 -6.76 -15.09 -29.96
N ALA A 226 -7.79 -14.98 -30.78
CA ALA A 226 -9.11 -14.55 -30.32
C ALA A 226 -9.60 -15.48 -29.20
N TYR A 227 -10.21 -14.90 -28.16
CA TYR A 227 -10.77 -15.58 -26.98
C TYR A 227 -9.77 -16.26 -26.03
N TRP A 228 -8.47 -16.29 -26.36
CA TRP A 228 -7.44 -16.89 -25.49
C TRP A 228 -6.56 -15.82 -24.83
N LYS A 229 -6.45 -15.91 -23.52
CA LYS A 229 -5.55 -15.09 -22.70
C LYS A 229 -4.62 -16.02 -21.89
N PHE A 230 -3.31 -15.83 -22.06
CA PHE A 230 -2.29 -16.55 -21.31
C PHE A 230 -1.62 -15.57 -20.34
N PHE A 231 -1.39 -16.05 -19.14
CA PHE A 231 -0.65 -15.34 -18.12
C PHE A 231 0.37 -16.27 -17.47
N ALA A 232 1.59 -15.78 -17.33
CA ALA A 232 2.67 -16.47 -16.63
C ALA A 232 3.36 -15.48 -15.70
N SER A 233 3.65 -15.91 -14.47
CA SER A 233 4.43 -15.10 -13.55
C SER A 233 5.35 -15.92 -12.69
N PHE A 234 6.43 -15.28 -12.24
CA PHE A 234 7.39 -15.84 -11.31
C PHE A 234 7.83 -14.75 -10.32
N ASP A 235 7.87 -15.09 -9.04
CA ASP A 235 8.26 -14.21 -7.96
C ASP A 235 9.32 -14.81 -7.08
N LEU A 236 10.35 -14.02 -6.81
CA LEU A 236 11.40 -14.33 -5.85
C LEU A 236 11.32 -13.32 -4.72
N PHE A 237 11.16 -13.79 -3.49
CA PHE A 237 11.03 -12.89 -2.34
C PHE A 237 11.77 -13.39 -1.12
N SER A 238 12.09 -12.47 -0.24
CA SER A 238 12.70 -12.77 1.05
C SER A 238 12.22 -11.82 2.13
N PHE A 239 12.23 -12.32 3.35
CA PHE A 239 11.92 -11.59 4.56
C PHE A 239 13.19 -11.46 5.40
N PRO A 240 13.85 -10.29 5.40
CA PRO A 240 15.11 -10.08 6.12
C PRO A 240 14.99 -10.21 7.64
N TRP A 241 13.82 -9.95 8.21
CA TRP A 241 13.52 -10.12 9.62
C TRP A 241 12.56 -11.27 9.84
N LYS A 242 12.50 -11.77 11.09
CA LYS A 242 11.59 -12.84 11.53
C LYS A 242 10.13 -12.52 11.22
N LYS A 243 9.35 -13.54 10.94
CA LYS A 243 7.89 -13.48 10.80
C LYS A 243 7.20 -14.28 11.90
N TYR A 244 5.91 -14.10 12.04
CA TYR A 244 5.10 -14.89 12.98
C TYR A 244 5.35 -16.39 12.76
N ARG A 245 5.71 -17.10 13.81
CA ARG A 245 6.09 -18.53 13.82
C ARG A 245 7.34 -18.91 13.00
N VAL A 246 8.10 -17.94 12.51
CA VAL A 246 9.34 -18.18 11.76
C VAL A 246 10.50 -17.45 12.44
N ASN A 247 11.35 -18.21 13.12
CA ASN A 247 12.40 -17.64 13.98
C ASN A 247 13.67 -17.16 13.25
N LYS A 248 13.72 -17.29 11.92
CA LYS A 248 14.87 -16.91 11.09
C LYS A 248 14.40 -16.12 9.86
N PRO A 249 15.28 -15.31 9.24
CA PRO A 249 15.04 -14.78 7.90
C PRO A 249 14.64 -15.91 6.93
N SER A 250 13.68 -15.65 6.07
CA SER A 250 13.13 -16.66 5.18
C SER A 250 13.07 -16.15 3.74
N ARG A 251 13.02 -17.09 2.79
CA ARG A 251 12.93 -16.84 1.35
C ARG A 251 11.82 -17.70 0.78
N GLY A 252 11.22 -17.24 -0.29
CA GLY A 252 10.23 -18.00 -1.03
C GLY A 252 10.29 -17.71 -2.51
N THR A 253 9.67 -18.59 -3.26
CA THR A 253 9.42 -18.46 -4.69
C THR A 253 7.97 -18.81 -4.95
N ASP A 254 7.35 -18.08 -5.87
CA ASP A 254 5.99 -18.35 -6.30
C ASP A 254 5.91 -18.29 -7.81
N GLY A 255 5.10 -19.16 -8.42
CA GLY A 255 4.92 -19.22 -9.86
C GLY A 255 3.47 -19.50 -10.22
N LEU A 256 2.96 -18.79 -11.22
CA LEU A 256 1.59 -18.95 -11.71
C LEU A 256 1.59 -19.06 -13.22
N LEU A 257 0.87 -20.08 -13.73
CA LEU A 257 0.52 -20.22 -15.14
C LEU A 257 -1.00 -20.29 -15.25
N GLN A 258 -1.57 -19.45 -16.11
CA GLN A 258 -3.01 -19.40 -16.31
C GLN A 258 -3.33 -19.26 -17.80
N ALA A 259 -4.31 -20.03 -18.26
CA ALA A 259 -4.93 -19.88 -19.56
C ALA A 259 -6.42 -19.64 -19.36
N THR A 260 -6.96 -18.66 -20.04
CA THR A 260 -8.38 -18.31 -19.99
C THR A 260 -8.92 -18.27 -21.42
N PHE A 261 -10.05 -18.93 -21.61
CA PHE A 261 -10.80 -18.97 -22.87
C PHE A 261 -12.12 -18.21 -22.73
#